data_04924763c152ea236b48cdc2917e2c67
#
_entry.id   04924763c152ea236b48cdc2917e2c67
#
_cell.length_a   1.000
_cell.length_b   1.000
_cell.length_c   1.000
_cell.angle_alpha   90.00
_cell.angle_beta   90.00
_cell.angle_gamma   90.00
#
_symmetry.space_group_name_H-M   'P 1'
#
loop_
_entity.id
_entity.type
_entity.pdbx_description
1 polymer ?
#
loop_
_entity_poly.entity_id
_entity_poly.type
_entity_poly.pdbx_seq_one_letter_code
_entity_poly.pdbx_strand_id
1 'polypeptide(L)'
;MMNFNSKSEKETFRIASDLAQKIKVGAVVALLGNLGSGKTTFAKGFAMGLNITEHVGSPTFKIISEYVGHPHNLYHVDSYRLEDENDFLKIGGEELLNQKKGVTLIEWASLIKGILPKETIFVYFKRSSKKNTRQIRIEGLGNE
;
A
#
# COMPACT_ATOMS: atom_id res chain seq x y z
N MET A 1 -11.42 -5.13 -11.37
CA MET A 1 -9.99 -5.44 -11.45
C MET A 1 -9.32 -4.59 -12.52
N MET A 2 -8.21 -3.99 -12.19
CA MET A 2 -7.48 -3.12 -13.13
C MET A 2 -6.08 -3.68 -13.33
N ASN A 3 -5.62 -3.71 -14.57
CA ASN A 3 -4.29 -4.20 -14.91
C ASN A 3 -3.49 -3.10 -15.60
N PHE A 4 -2.25 -2.93 -15.17
CA PHE A 4 -1.33 -1.95 -15.74
C PHE A 4 0.00 -2.59 -16.08
N ASN A 5 0.59 -2.16 -17.18
CA ASN A 5 1.98 -2.45 -17.51
C ASN A 5 2.77 -1.17 -17.33
N SER A 6 3.38 -1.02 -16.17
CA SER A 6 4.19 0.16 -15.90
C SER A 6 5.58 -0.01 -16.52
N LYS A 7 5.97 0.92 -17.35
CA LYS A 7 7.25 0.88 -18.08
C LYS A 7 8.34 1.70 -17.41
N SER A 8 8.02 2.40 -16.33
CA SER A 8 8.97 3.26 -15.64
C SER A 8 8.52 3.48 -14.20
N GLU A 9 9.46 3.95 -13.37
CA GLU A 9 9.11 4.38 -12.02
C GLU A 9 8.09 5.51 -12.04
N LYS A 10 8.21 6.41 -13.01
CA LYS A 10 7.28 7.52 -13.17
C LYS A 10 5.85 7.04 -13.41
N GLU A 11 5.67 6.01 -14.24
CA GLU A 11 4.35 5.44 -14.49
C GLU A 11 3.80 4.75 -13.23
N THR A 12 4.63 3.98 -12.52
CA THR A 12 4.23 3.35 -11.26
C THR A 12 3.78 4.41 -10.26
N PHE A 13 4.55 5.47 -10.16
CA PHE A 13 4.26 6.59 -9.27
C PHE A 13 2.90 7.22 -9.57
N ARG A 14 2.62 7.45 -10.86
CA ARG A 14 1.35 8.04 -11.30
C ARG A 14 0.16 7.11 -11.00
N ILE A 15 0.33 5.81 -11.25
CA ILE A 15 -0.72 4.82 -10.95
C ILE A 15 -1.07 4.87 -9.47
N ALA A 16 -0.06 4.92 -8.62
CA ALA A 16 -0.24 4.97 -7.17
C ALA A 16 -0.93 6.27 -6.73
N SER A 17 -0.50 7.38 -7.29
CA SER A 17 -1.08 8.69 -6.98
C SER A 17 -2.55 8.75 -7.36
N ASP A 18 -2.90 8.22 -8.54
CA ASP A 18 -4.28 8.17 -8.99
C ASP A 18 -5.15 7.31 -8.08
N LEU A 19 -4.61 6.16 -7.64
CA LEU A 19 -5.33 5.29 -6.71
C LEU A 19 -5.59 6.01 -5.39
N ALA A 20 -4.59 6.69 -4.85
CA ALA A 20 -4.71 7.41 -3.58
C ALA A 20 -5.82 8.46 -3.62
N GLN A 21 -6.03 9.07 -4.76
CA GLN A 21 -7.06 10.09 -4.94
C GLN A 21 -8.47 9.52 -5.07
N LYS A 22 -8.60 8.25 -5.42
CA LYS A 22 -9.90 7.60 -5.66
C LYS A 22 -10.46 6.89 -4.45
N ILE A 23 -9.62 6.50 -3.51
CA ILE A 23 -10.06 5.68 -2.38
C ILE A 23 -10.72 6.53 -1.29
N LYS A 24 -11.54 5.87 -0.48
CA LYS A 24 -12.27 6.52 0.61
C LYS A 24 -11.50 6.42 1.92
N VAL A 25 -11.79 7.34 2.83
CA VAL A 25 -11.26 7.26 4.19
C VAL A 25 -11.64 5.92 4.81
N GLY A 26 -10.70 5.33 5.53
CA GLY A 26 -10.87 4.02 6.14
C GLY A 26 -10.45 2.86 5.25
N ALA A 27 -10.08 3.12 4.00
CA ALA A 27 -9.63 2.06 3.09
C ALA A 27 -8.31 1.44 3.56
N VAL A 28 -8.17 0.15 3.30
CA VAL A 28 -6.94 -0.61 3.52
C VAL A 28 -6.44 -1.05 2.16
N VAL A 29 -5.19 -0.71 1.86
CA VAL A 29 -4.52 -1.08 0.61
C VAL A 29 -3.35 -1.99 0.95
N ALA A 30 -3.38 -3.21 0.44
CA ALA A 30 -2.36 -4.22 0.73
C ALA A 30 -1.50 -4.46 -0.51
N LEU A 31 -0.19 -4.25 -0.36
CA LEU A 31 0.78 -4.42 -1.44
C LEU A 31 1.40 -5.81 -1.36
N LEU A 32 1.32 -6.55 -2.45
CA LEU A 32 1.82 -7.92 -2.54
C LEU A 32 2.77 -8.05 -3.73
N GLY A 33 3.89 -8.69 -3.53
CA GLY A 33 4.86 -8.88 -4.58
C GLY A 33 6.26 -9.09 -4.04
N ASN A 34 7.18 -9.46 -4.92
CA ASN A 34 8.55 -9.74 -4.54
C ASN A 34 9.35 -8.47 -4.30
N LEU A 35 10.46 -8.62 -3.58
CA LEU A 35 11.42 -7.54 -3.39
C LEU A 35 11.86 -6.98 -4.73
N GLY A 36 11.97 -5.66 -4.84
CA GLY A 36 12.37 -5.02 -6.09
C GLY A 36 11.28 -4.93 -7.14
N SER A 37 10.04 -5.29 -6.80
CA SER A 37 8.92 -5.26 -7.76
C SER A 37 8.27 -3.89 -7.93
N GLY A 38 8.73 -2.87 -7.21
CA GLY A 38 8.19 -1.51 -7.32
C GLY A 38 7.31 -1.06 -6.18
N LYS A 39 7.21 -1.84 -5.10
CA LYS A 39 6.35 -1.50 -3.96
C LYS A 39 6.75 -0.17 -3.29
N THR A 40 8.04 0.08 -3.14
CA THR A 40 8.51 1.31 -2.52
C THR A 40 8.19 2.53 -3.38
N THR A 41 8.39 2.42 -4.70
CA THR A 41 8.04 3.48 -5.64
C THR A 41 6.53 3.75 -5.61
N PHE A 42 5.75 2.67 -5.54
CA PHE A 42 4.29 2.78 -5.44
C PHE A 42 3.89 3.51 -4.15
N ALA A 43 4.49 3.14 -3.02
CA ALA A 43 4.18 3.78 -1.74
C ALA A 43 4.48 5.28 -1.76
N LYS A 44 5.58 5.68 -2.39
CA LYS A 44 5.94 7.10 -2.53
C LYS A 44 4.93 7.84 -3.39
N GLY A 45 4.51 7.24 -4.50
CA GLY A 45 3.50 7.83 -5.38
C GLY A 45 2.14 7.93 -4.70
N PHE A 46 1.79 6.91 -3.94
CA PHE A 46 0.56 6.88 -3.16
C PHE A 46 0.52 8.04 -2.15
N ALA A 47 1.63 8.24 -1.43
CA ALA A 47 1.74 9.35 -0.48
C ALA A 47 1.65 10.71 -1.18
N MET A 48 2.26 10.83 -2.35
CA MET A 48 2.17 12.08 -3.13
C MET A 48 0.73 12.38 -3.53
N GLY A 49 -0.04 11.35 -3.86
CA GLY A 49 -1.47 11.50 -4.17
C GLY A 49 -2.29 12.00 -2.98
N LEU A 50 -1.76 11.83 -1.77
CA LEU A 50 -2.36 12.35 -0.53
C LEU A 50 -1.70 13.66 -0.09
N ASN A 51 -0.96 14.30 -0.99
CA ASN A 51 -0.29 15.59 -0.73
C ASN A 51 0.71 15.54 0.44
N ILE A 52 1.31 14.38 0.66
CA ILE A 52 2.35 14.21 1.68
C ILE A 52 3.68 14.59 1.06
N THR A 53 4.33 15.60 1.60
CA THR A 53 5.60 16.12 1.11
C THR A 53 6.80 15.58 1.88
N GLU A 54 6.55 14.92 3.02
CA GLU A 54 7.60 14.31 3.82
C GLU A 54 8.22 13.12 3.08
N HIS A 55 9.44 12.78 3.44
CA HIS A 55 10.08 11.59 2.89
C HIS A 55 9.36 10.34 3.39
N VAL A 56 8.78 9.60 2.45
CA VAL A 56 8.12 8.33 2.74
C VAL A 56 9.00 7.22 2.20
N GLY A 57 9.66 6.51 3.10
CA GLY A 57 10.45 5.35 2.76
C GLY A 57 9.93 4.13 3.49
N SER A 58 10.55 2.98 3.27
CA SER A 58 10.23 1.81 4.08
C SER A 58 10.57 2.12 5.54
N PRO A 59 9.63 1.89 6.47
CA PRO A 59 9.91 2.10 7.89
C PRO A 59 11.05 1.17 8.32
N THR A 60 12.17 1.75 8.77
CA THR A 60 13.34 0.93 9.11
C THR A 60 13.28 0.43 10.56
N PHE A 61 12.80 1.28 11.44
CA PHE A 61 12.74 0.98 12.87
C PHE A 61 11.33 0.95 13.43
N LYS A 62 10.38 1.51 12.67
CA LYS A 62 8.97 1.51 13.02
C LYS A 62 8.23 0.63 12.06
N ILE A 63 7.34 -0.19 12.58
CA ILE A 63 6.47 -1.01 11.74
C ILE A 63 5.33 -0.15 11.18
N ILE A 64 4.85 0.81 11.96
CA ILE A 64 3.77 1.72 11.56
C ILE A 64 4.27 3.15 11.56
N SER A 65 4.06 3.87 10.47
CA SER A 65 4.35 5.30 10.37
C SER A 65 3.08 6.04 9.97
N GLU A 66 2.83 7.20 10.59
CA GLU A 66 1.67 8.02 10.30
C GLU A 66 2.11 9.33 9.66
N TYR A 67 1.43 9.72 8.59
CA TYR A 67 1.68 10.96 7.86
C TYR A 67 0.40 11.74 7.73
N VAL A 68 0.47 13.05 7.95
CA VAL A 68 -0.67 13.94 7.74
C VAL A 68 -0.76 14.23 6.23
N GLY A 69 -1.89 13.91 5.64
CA GLY A 69 -2.12 14.11 4.22
C GLY A 69 -3.46 14.78 3.96
N HIS A 70 -3.76 15.00 2.69
CA HIS A 70 -5.00 15.59 2.25
C HIS A 70 -5.40 14.96 0.91
N PRO A 71 -6.61 14.45 0.77
CA PRO A 71 -7.75 14.53 1.68
C PRO A 71 -7.69 13.58 2.89
N HIS A 72 -6.73 12.64 2.92
CA HIS A 72 -6.64 11.65 3.99
C HIS A 72 -5.23 11.58 4.57
N ASN A 73 -5.14 11.25 5.86
CA ASN A 73 -3.88 10.86 6.47
C ASN A 73 -3.49 9.46 5.96
N LEU A 74 -2.20 9.15 6.04
CA LEU A 74 -1.67 7.86 5.62
C LEU A 74 -1.08 7.12 6.83
N TYR A 75 -1.51 5.88 7.01
CA TYR A 75 -0.89 4.94 7.94
C TYR A 75 -0.11 3.94 7.09
N HIS A 76 1.21 4.02 7.14
CA HIS A 76 2.10 3.17 6.34
C HIS A 76 2.65 2.06 7.22
N VAL A 77 2.39 0.82 6.84
CA VAL A 77 2.77 -0.37 7.61
C VAL A 77 3.76 -1.19 6.80
N ASP A 78 4.85 -1.62 7.45
CA ASP A 78 5.77 -2.58 6.88
C ASP A 78 5.74 -3.84 7.73
N SER A 79 5.13 -4.89 7.21
CA SER A 79 4.97 -6.16 7.91
C SER A 79 6.18 -7.09 7.76
N TYR A 80 7.23 -6.67 7.07
CA TYR A 80 8.39 -7.52 6.77
C TYR A 80 9.02 -8.15 8.01
N ARG A 81 9.07 -7.41 9.13
CA ARG A 81 9.69 -7.86 10.37
C ARG A 81 8.76 -8.64 11.30
N LEU A 82 7.50 -8.74 10.95
CA LEU A 82 6.54 -9.50 11.73
C LEU A 82 6.67 -10.98 11.39
N GLU A 83 6.47 -11.84 12.36
CA GLU A 83 6.55 -13.29 12.15
C GLU A 83 5.19 -13.89 11.80
N ASP A 84 4.11 -13.33 12.38
CA ASP A 84 2.77 -13.84 12.15
C ASP A 84 1.70 -12.77 12.38
N GLU A 85 0.45 -13.19 12.23
CA GLU A 85 -0.69 -12.29 12.43
C GLU A 85 -0.78 -11.78 13.87
N ASN A 86 -0.40 -12.60 14.83
CA ASN A 86 -0.45 -12.20 16.24
C ASN A 86 0.49 -11.05 16.53
N ASP A 87 1.66 -11.02 15.90
CA ASP A 87 2.60 -9.91 16.06
C ASP A 87 1.98 -8.61 15.60
N PHE A 88 1.26 -8.66 14.48
CA PHE A 88 0.56 -7.48 13.96
C PHE A 88 -0.53 -7.01 14.91
N LEU A 89 -1.30 -7.94 15.47
CA LEU A 89 -2.36 -7.61 16.42
C LEU A 89 -1.81 -7.00 17.71
N LYS A 90 -0.66 -7.47 18.18
CA LYS A 90 -0.03 -6.95 19.39
C LYS A 90 0.40 -5.50 19.30
N ILE A 91 0.70 -5.01 18.09
CA ILE A 91 1.10 -3.62 17.89
C ILE A 91 -0.05 -2.70 17.57
N GLY A 92 -1.28 -3.15 17.76
CA GLY A 92 -2.48 -2.35 17.50
C GLY A 92 -3.01 -2.49 16.07
N GLY A 93 -2.67 -3.59 15.40
CA GLY A 93 -3.06 -3.79 14.01
C GLY A 93 -4.57 -3.83 13.80
N GLU A 94 -5.33 -4.39 14.74
CA GLU A 94 -6.79 -4.46 14.62
C GLU A 94 -7.40 -3.06 14.58
N GLU A 95 -6.95 -2.18 15.48
CA GLU A 95 -7.43 -0.80 15.50
C GLU A 95 -7.05 -0.07 14.21
N LEU A 96 -5.86 -0.33 13.72
CA LEU A 96 -5.36 0.27 12.48
C LEU A 96 -6.21 -0.15 11.28
N LEU A 97 -6.60 -1.42 11.20
CA LEU A 97 -7.42 -1.93 10.10
C LEU A 97 -8.85 -1.40 10.13
N ASN A 98 -9.32 -0.96 11.30
CA ASN A 98 -10.68 -0.46 11.48
C ASN A 98 -10.77 1.06 11.63
N GLN A 99 -9.67 1.78 11.52
CA GLN A 99 -9.66 3.22 11.70
C GLN A 99 -10.41 3.93 10.56
N LYS A 100 -10.95 5.10 10.83
CA LYS A 100 -11.71 5.90 9.89
C LYS A 100 -11.15 7.32 9.73
N LYS A 101 -9.90 7.53 10.12
CA LYS A 101 -9.24 8.85 10.08
C LYS A 101 -8.36 9.05 8.87
N GLY A 102 -8.03 7.98 8.17
CA GLY A 102 -7.15 8.04 7.01
C GLY A 102 -7.23 6.77 6.20
N VAL A 103 -6.19 6.50 5.45
CA VAL A 103 -6.06 5.26 4.66
C VAL A 103 -4.83 4.51 5.14
N THR A 104 -4.89 3.18 5.07
CA THR A 104 -3.81 2.32 5.51
C THR A 104 -3.18 1.65 4.30
N LEU A 105 -1.85 1.76 4.19
CA LEU A 105 -1.07 1.14 3.13
C LEU A 105 -0.12 0.14 3.77
N ILE A 106 -0.23 -1.13 3.40
CA ILE A 106 0.52 -2.21 4.04
C ILE A 106 1.47 -2.85 3.03
N GLU A 107 2.78 -2.81 3.32
CA GLU A 107 3.78 -3.56 2.57
C GLU A 107 3.99 -4.92 3.22
N TRP A 108 4.34 -5.92 2.41
CA TRP A 108 4.52 -7.31 2.85
C TRP A 108 3.24 -7.88 3.46
N ALA A 109 2.10 -7.56 2.84
CA ALA A 109 0.79 -7.91 3.38
C ALA A 109 0.49 -9.40 3.37
N SER A 110 1.26 -10.22 2.63
CA SER A 110 1.04 -11.66 2.56
C SER A 110 1.04 -12.32 3.94
N LEU A 111 1.85 -11.80 4.87
CA LEU A 111 1.98 -12.34 6.21
C LEU A 111 0.69 -12.21 7.03
N ILE A 112 -0.07 -11.16 6.77
CA ILE A 112 -1.29 -10.85 7.54
C ILE A 112 -2.55 -10.91 6.67
N LYS A 113 -2.46 -11.56 5.51
CA LYS A 113 -3.56 -11.61 4.54
C LYS A 113 -4.85 -12.17 5.14
N GLY A 114 -4.73 -13.14 6.05
CA GLY A 114 -5.89 -13.80 6.65
C GLY A 114 -6.72 -12.93 7.58
N ILE A 115 -6.18 -11.82 8.06
CA ILE A 115 -6.89 -10.93 8.99
C ILE A 115 -7.28 -9.59 8.36
N LEU A 116 -7.00 -9.41 7.08
CA LEU A 116 -7.36 -8.16 6.40
C LEU A 116 -8.87 -8.04 6.21
N PRO A 117 -9.42 -6.82 6.27
CA PRO A 117 -10.85 -6.61 6.05
C PRO A 117 -11.29 -7.12 4.69
N LYS A 118 -12.56 -7.48 4.58
CA LYS A 118 -13.14 -7.99 3.35
C LYS A 118 -13.04 -6.98 2.20
N GLU A 119 -13.11 -5.70 2.53
CA GLU A 119 -13.09 -4.60 1.56
C GLU A 119 -11.66 -4.17 1.19
N THR A 120 -10.65 -4.91 1.61
CA THR A 120 -9.26 -4.57 1.32
C THR A 120 -9.00 -4.48 -0.17
N ILE A 121 -8.29 -3.43 -0.57
CA ILE A 121 -7.83 -3.26 -1.94
C ILE A 121 -6.47 -3.93 -2.03
N PHE A 122 -6.34 -4.89 -2.93
CA PHE A 122 -5.08 -5.61 -3.13
C PHE A 122 -4.38 -5.09 -4.37
N VAL A 123 -3.09 -4.81 -4.23
CA VAL A 123 -2.24 -4.38 -5.35
C VAL A 123 -1.14 -5.41 -5.49
N TYR A 124 -1.15 -6.11 -6.61
CA TYR A 124 -0.18 -7.17 -6.91
C TYR A 124 0.87 -6.66 -7.87
N PHE A 125 2.13 -6.92 -7.53
CA PHE A 125 3.27 -6.51 -8.35
C PHE A 125 3.97 -7.75 -8.90
N LYS A 126 4.28 -7.71 -10.18
CA LYS A 126 5.05 -8.76 -10.82
C LYS A 126 6.07 -8.11 -11.77
N ARG A 127 7.31 -8.54 -11.68
CA ARG A 127 8.32 -8.10 -12.62
C ARG A 127 8.04 -8.72 -13.97
N SER A 128 8.12 -7.88 -15.02
CA SER A 128 8.00 -8.37 -16.39
C SER A 128 9.36 -8.87 -16.87
N SER A 129 9.34 -9.69 -17.94
CA SER A 129 10.56 -10.12 -18.61
C SER A 129 11.29 -8.93 -19.25
N LYS A 130 10.58 -7.84 -19.53
CA LYS A 130 11.16 -6.61 -20.07
C LYS A 130 11.79 -5.79 -18.94
N LYS A 131 12.98 -5.25 -19.21
CA LYS A 131 13.69 -4.41 -18.26
C LYS A 131 12.85 -3.19 -17.89
N ASN A 132 12.83 -2.86 -16.60
CA ASN A 132 12.12 -1.70 -16.03
C ASN A 132 10.60 -1.74 -16.21
N THR A 133 10.05 -2.88 -16.62
CA THR A 133 8.60 -3.03 -16.76
C THR A 133 8.04 -3.83 -15.59
N ARG A 134 6.94 -3.35 -15.03
CA ARG A 134 6.23 -4.01 -13.92
C ARG A 134 4.78 -4.23 -14.31
N GLN A 135 4.25 -5.38 -13.95
CA GLN A 135 2.81 -5.62 -14.05
C GLN A 135 2.19 -5.31 -12.70
N ILE A 136 1.17 -4.48 -12.72
CA ILE A 136 0.47 -4.06 -11.50
C ILE A 136 -1.00 -4.40 -11.68
N ARG A 137 -1.54 -5.19 -10.76
CA ARG A 137 -2.96 -5.56 -10.77
C ARG A 137 -3.60 -5.06 -9.50
N ILE A 138 -4.69 -4.33 -9.65
CA ILE A 138 -5.44 -3.76 -8.52
C ILE A 138 -6.81 -4.43 -8.46
N GLU A 139 -7.15 -4.98 -7.30
CA GLU A 139 -8.43 -5.65 -7.05
C GLU A 139 -9.09 -5.02 -5.83
N GLY A 140 -10.42 -5.00 -5.82
CA GLY A 140 -11.18 -4.58 -4.65
C GLY A 140 -11.58 -3.12 -4.63
N LEU A 141 -11.56 -2.43 -5.77
CA LEU A 141 -11.99 -1.04 -5.84
C LEU A 141 -13.53 -0.87 -5.83
N GLY A 142 -14.20 -1.68 -5.06
CA GLY A 142 -15.63 -1.51 -4.85
C GLY A 142 -16.47 -1.86 -6.06
N ASN A 143 -17.36 -0.98 -6.44
CA ASN A 143 -18.37 -1.21 -7.46
C ASN A 143 -17.85 -1.01 -8.89
N GLU A 144 -16.62 -1.21 -9.09
CA GLU A 144 -16.07 -1.15 -10.44
C GLU A 144 -16.56 -2.29 -11.33
#